data_b58163cad23e744a49ba3902780343de
#
_entry.id   b58163cad23e744a49ba3902780343de
#
_cell.length_a   1.000
_cell.length_b   1.000
_cell.length_c   1.000
_cell.angle_alpha   90.00
_cell.angle_beta   90.00
_cell.angle_gamma   90.00
#
_symmetry.space_group_name_H-M   'P 1'
#
loop_
_entity.id
_entity.type
_entity.pdbx_description
1 polymer ?
#
loop_
_entity_poly.entity_id
_entity_poly.type
_entity_poly.pdbx_seq_one_letter_code
_entity_poly.pdbx_strand_id
1 'polypeptide(L)'
;MNYKEKYSIRNEQTEDLHEVEALTRKAFWNLSVPGCNEHYLVHVMRNHPDFIPELDFVLEKDNQIIGNVMYTKAKLVDEEKHEKQILTFGPLSILPEFQRKGYGKALLEYSFVKAKEMGYDVIVIFGNPDNYVARGFKSCKKYNICKKEDLYPAAMLVKELVEGCLDGRKWYYIESDVYQTMNEKAAEQFDSGFEKMDKKFQPSQEEFYIHSHSKII
;
A
#
# COMPACT_ATOMS: atom_id res chain seq x y z
N MET A 1 -31.87 -2.95 14.90
CA MET A 1 -30.97 -1.88 15.37
C MET A 1 -29.63 -2.09 14.70
N ASN A 2 -29.26 -1.25 13.71
CA ASN A 2 -27.92 -1.28 13.12
C ASN A 2 -26.94 -0.65 14.12
N TYR A 3 -26.30 -1.45 14.95
CA TYR A 3 -25.10 -1.01 15.65
C TYR A 3 -24.02 -0.80 14.55
N LYS A 4 -23.83 0.43 14.07
CA LYS A 4 -22.60 0.78 13.38
C LYS A 4 -21.47 0.47 14.35
N GLU A 5 -20.68 -0.53 14.04
CA GLU A 5 -19.47 -0.84 14.83
C GLU A 5 -18.65 0.45 14.93
N LYS A 6 -18.42 0.89 16.16
CA LYS A 6 -17.76 2.16 16.43
C LYS A 6 -16.25 1.94 16.28
N TYR A 7 -15.65 2.57 15.28
CA TYR A 7 -14.21 2.67 15.10
C TYR A 7 -13.84 4.14 14.85
N SER A 8 -12.59 4.49 15.03
CA SER A 8 -12.01 5.78 14.66
C SER A 8 -10.84 5.59 13.69
N ILE A 9 -10.60 6.62 12.87
CA ILE A 9 -9.41 6.70 12.02
C ILE A 9 -8.71 8.01 12.37
N ARG A 10 -7.42 7.90 12.66
CA ARG A 10 -6.55 9.01 13.04
C ARG A 10 -5.16 8.82 12.48
N ASN A 11 -4.33 9.86 12.48
CA ASN A 11 -2.92 9.70 12.19
C ASN A 11 -2.23 8.83 13.23
N GLU A 12 -1.22 8.06 12.80
CA GLU A 12 -0.30 7.33 13.67
C GLU A 12 0.41 8.29 14.62
N GLN A 13 0.60 7.88 15.86
CA GLN A 13 1.34 8.61 16.88
C GLN A 13 2.62 7.84 17.26
N THR A 14 3.54 8.50 17.92
CA THR A 14 4.83 7.86 18.31
C THR A 14 4.61 6.62 19.18
N GLU A 15 3.57 6.60 19.99
CA GLU A 15 3.21 5.49 20.88
C GLU A 15 2.68 4.27 20.10
N ASP A 16 2.19 4.47 18.88
CA ASP A 16 1.59 3.41 18.05
C ASP A 16 2.63 2.60 17.25
N LEU A 17 3.84 3.12 17.07
CA LEU A 17 4.84 2.63 16.11
C LEU A 17 5.06 1.11 16.20
N HIS A 18 5.29 0.61 17.41
CA HIS A 18 5.54 -0.82 17.62
C HIS A 18 4.27 -1.68 17.40
N GLU A 19 3.09 -1.16 17.79
CA GLU A 19 1.82 -1.86 17.57
C GLU A 19 1.49 -1.97 16.08
N VAL A 20 1.75 -0.91 15.29
CA VAL A 20 1.59 -0.89 13.83
C VAL A 20 2.56 -1.85 13.14
N GLU A 21 3.82 -1.90 13.57
CA GLU A 21 4.79 -2.88 13.07
C GLU A 21 4.35 -4.32 13.36
N ALA A 22 3.91 -4.60 14.59
CA ALA A 22 3.41 -5.92 14.99
C ALA A 22 2.12 -6.31 14.25
N LEU A 23 1.21 -5.35 14.04
CA LEU A 23 -0.01 -5.51 13.25
C LEU A 23 0.33 -5.86 11.79
N THR A 24 1.21 -5.08 11.18
CA THR A 24 1.64 -5.30 9.78
C THR A 24 2.29 -6.67 9.63
N ARG A 25 3.17 -7.04 10.56
CA ARG A 25 3.78 -8.36 10.58
C ARG A 25 2.72 -9.48 10.59
N LYS A 26 1.73 -9.40 11.47
CA LYS A 26 0.63 -10.39 11.55
C LYS A 26 -0.20 -10.43 10.27
N ALA A 27 -0.48 -9.26 9.66
CA ALA A 27 -1.30 -9.15 8.47
C ALA A 27 -0.66 -9.77 7.22
N PHE A 28 0.69 -9.70 7.13
CA PHE A 28 1.45 -10.15 5.95
C PHE A 28 2.18 -11.48 6.15
N TRP A 29 2.18 -12.05 7.37
CA TRP A 29 2.95 -13.26 7.66
C TRP A 29 2.54 -14.44 6.79
N ASN A 30 3.50 -14.99 6.04
CA ASN A 30 3.31 -16.07 5.07
C ASN A 30 2.33 -15.73 3.93
N LEU A 31 2.02 -14.46 3.66
CA LEU A 31 1.07 -14.08 2.62
C LEU A 31 1.70 -14.10 1.22
N SER A 32 2.80 -13.39 1.04
CA SER A 32 3.49 -13.22 -0.26
C SER A 32 4.76 -14.06 -0.38
N VAL A 33 5.40 -14.34 0.73
CA VAL A 33 6.60 -15.19 0.89
C VAL A 33 6.53 -15.89 2.24
N PRO A 34 7.34 -16.94 2.50
CA PRO A 34 7.49 -17.49 3.85
C PRO A 34 8.05 -16.43 4.82
N GLY A 35 7.27 -16.06 5.84
CA GLY A 35 7.53 -14.87 6.67
C GLY A 35 6.94 -13.61 6.05
N CYS A 36 7.53 -12.45 6.33
CA CYS A 36 7.23 -11.17 5.67
C CYS A 36 8.33 -10.14 5.97
N ASN A 37 8.40 -9.09 5.15
CA ASN A 37 9.30 -7.95 5.35
C ASN A 37 8.54 -6.62 5.46
N GLU A 38 7.22 -6.63 5.32
CA GLU A 38 6.38 -5.43 5.30
C GLU A 38 6.43 -4.65 6.61
N HIS A 39 6.59 -5.30 7.76
CA HIS A 39 6.75 -4.64 9.05
C HIS A 39 8.10 -3.89 9.17
N TYR A 40 9.16 -4.41 8.53
CA TYR A 40 10.43 -3.69 8.43
C TYR A 40 10.31 -2.52 7.44
N LEU A 41 9.57 -2.68 6.34
CA LEU A 41 9.27 -1.58 5.42
C LEU A 41 8.56 -0.42 6.15
N VAL A 42 7.55 -0.72 6.97
CA VAL A 42 6.87 0.28 7.82
C VAL A 42 7.87 1.02 8.71
N HIS A 43 8.79 0.28 9.35
CA HIS A 43 9.81 0.87 10.23
C HIS A 43 10.71 1.86 9.50
N VAL A 44 11.26 1.47 8.34
CA VAL A 44 12.22 2.31 7.60
C VAL A 44 11.54 3.46 6.84
N MET A 45 10.30 3.25 6.40
CA MET A 45 9.54 4.22 5.63
C MET A 45 9.32 5.52 6.39
N ARG A 46 9.11 5.48 7.69
CA ARG A 46 8.86 6.66 8.52
C ARG A 46 10.00 7.69 8.49
N ASN A 47 11.22 7.23 8.23
CA ASN A 47 12.40 8.10 8.11
C ASN A 47 12.75 8.47 6.67
N HIS A 48 11.94 8.04 5.71
CA HIS A 48 12.21 8.28 4.29
C HIS A 48 11.68 9.65 3.85
N PRO A 49 12.41 10.43 3.00
CA PRO A 49 11.99 11.77 2.57
C PRO A 49 10.71 11.78 1.72
N ASP A 50 10.33 10.65 1.12
CA ASP A 50 9.08 10.53 0.38
C ASP A 50 7.88 10.14 1.26
N PHE A 51 8.11 9.77 2.50
CA PHE A 51 7.02 9.46 3.44
C PHE A 51 6.14 10.70 3.70
N ILE A 52 4.84 10.46 3.83
CA ILE A 52 3.85 11.53 4.06
C ILE A 52 3.15 11.26 5.39
N PRO A 53 3.65 11.81 6.52
CA PRO A 53 3.05 11.58 7.84
C PRO A 53 1.56 11.96 7.91
N GLU A 54 1.14 12.97 7.16
CA GLU A 54 -0.26 13.42 7.11
C GLU A 54 -1.19 12.38 6.45
N LEU A 55 -0.64 11.40 5.75
CA LEU A 55 -1.35 10.29 5.11
C LEU A 55 -0.97 8.93 5.72
N ASP A 56 -0.42 8.93 6.92
CA ASP A 56 -0.23 7.74 7.73
C ASP A 56 -1.38 7.61 8.73
N PHE A 57 -2.24 6.61 8.51
CA PHE A 57 -3.47 6.46 9.30
C PHE A 57 -3.55 5.10 9.97
N VAL A 58 -3.96 5.11 11.23
CA VAL A 58 -4.39 3.94 11.97
C VAL A 58 -5.91 3.89 12.08
N LEU A 59 -6.46 2.68 12.04
CA LEU A 59 -7.86 2.40 12.36
C LEU A 59 -7.92 1.72 13.71
N GLU A 60 -8.60 2.37 14.66
CA GLU A 60 -8.72 1.94 16.04
C GLU A 60 -10.14 1.48 16.33
N LYS A 61 -10.28 0.34 16.99
CA LYS A 61 -11.55 -0.21 17.45
C LYS A 61 -11.36 -0.79 18.85
N ASP A 62 -12.26 -0.42 19.77
CA ASP A 62 -12.25 -0.91 21.16
C ASP A 62 -10.88 -0.72 21.85
N ASN A 63 -10.23 0.43 21.62
CA ASN A 63 -8.88 0.82 22.08
C ASN A 63 -7.75 -0.09 21.55
N GLN A 64 -7.94 -0.77 20.43
CA GLN A 64 -6.94 -1.56 19.74
C GLN A 64 -6.75 -1.02 18.32
N ILE A 65 -5.51 -0.88 17.88
CA ILE A 65 -5.19 -0.60 16.48
C ILE A 65 -5.39 -1.90 15.69
N ILE A 66 -6.34 -1.88 14.75
CA ILE A 66 -6.70 -3.03 13.93
C ILE A 66 -6.35 -2.87 12.46
N GLY A 67 -5.88 -1.69 12.05
CA GLY A 67 -5.46 -1.42 10.68
C GLY A 67 -4.56 -0.21 10.57
N ASN A 68 -3.74 -0.20 9.51
CA ASN A 68 -2.86 0.91 9.15
C ASN A 68 -2.74 1.02 7.63
N VAL A 69 -2.54 2.24 7.12
CA VAL A 69 -2.15 2.54 5.74
C VAL A 69 -1.16 3.67 5.73
N MET A 70 -0.04 3.49 4.99
CA MET A 70 1.01 4.49 4.84
C MET A 70 1.17 4.90 3.39
N TYR A 71 1.46 6.18 3.16
CA TYR A 71 1.65 6.74 1.82
C TYR A 71 3.05 7.31 1.64
N THR A 72 3.53 7.18 0.41
CA THR A 72 4.74 7.88 -0.06
C THR A 72 4.44 8.68 -1.32
N LYS A 73 5.28 9.67 -1.57
CA LYS A 73 5.33 10.36 -2.85
C LYS A 73 5.82 9.39 -3.92
N ALA A 74 5.25 9.52 -5.11
CA ALA A 74 5.72 8.90 -6.33
C ALA A 74 5.53 9.91 -7.47
N LYS A 75 5.98 9.60 -8.67
CA LYS A 75 5.79 10.48 -9.81
C LYS A 75 5.51 9.75 -11.10
N LEU A 76 4.83 10.44 -11.99
CA LEU A 76 4.69 10.09 -13.39
C LEU A 76 5.57 11.04 -14.21
N VAL A 77 6.24 10.49 -15.22
CA VAL A 77 7.07 11.29 -16.16
C VAL A 77 6.60 10.95 -17.56
N ASP A 78 6.28 11.95 -18.37
CA ASP A 78 5.89 11.75 -19.77
C ASP A 78 7.10 11.68 -20.72
N GLU A 79 6.86 11.50 -22.02
CA GLU A 79 7.89 11.41 -23.03
C GLU A 79 8.64 12.74 -23.24
N GLU A 80 8.01 13.87 -22.88
CA GLU A 80 8.58 15.22 -22.95
C GLU A 80 9.30 15.62 -21.65
N LYS A 81 9.37 14.72 -20.65
CA LYS A 81 9.98 14.94 -19.34
C LYS A 81 9.17 15.84 -18.38
N HIS A 82 7.90 16.09 -18.67
CA HIS A 82 7.04 16.69 -17.66
C HIS A 82 6.80 15.72 -16.53
N GLU A 83 6.89 16.23 -15.32
CA GLU A 83 6.67 15.44 -14.10
C GLU A 83 5.32 15.77 -13.47
N LYS A 84 4.60 14.73 -13.03
CA LYS A 84 3.39 14.85 -12.24
C LYS A 84 3.61 14.12 -10.92
N GLN A 85 3.56 14.85 -9.82
CA GLN A 85 3.63 14.23 -8.50
C GLN A 85 2.33 13.50 -8.19
N ILE A 86 2.46 12.27 -7.74
CA ILE A 86 1.36 11.39 -7.39
C ILE A 86 1.64 10.68 -6.07
N LEU A 87 0.72 9.83 -5.65
CA LEU A 87 0.88 8.99 -4.49
C LEU A 87 1.03 7.51 -4.85
N THR A 88 1.73 6.79 -3.99
CA THR A 88 1.58 5.36 -3.81
C THR A 88 1.28 5.07 -2.35
N PHE A 89 0.65 3.95 -2.03
CA PHE A 89 0.52 3.47 -0.66
C PHE A 89 0.91 2.01 -0.55
N GLY A 90 1.36 1.66 0.60
CA GLY A 90 1.74 0.32 1.03
C GLY A 90 2.78 0.38 2.14
N PRO A 91 2.63 -0.51 3.11
CA PRO A 91 1.58 -1.51 3.20
C PRO A 91 0.21 -0.94 3.62
N LEU A 92 -0.85 -1.68 3.26
CA LEU A 92 -2.18 -1.56 3.86
C LEU A 92 -2.42 -2.80 4.70
N SER A 93 -2.49 -2.64 5.98
CA SER A 93 -2.55 -3.72 6.96
C SER A 93 -3.88 -3.73 7.69
N ILE A 94 -4.51 -4.91 7.84
CA ILE A 94 -5.64 -5.14 8.73
C ILE A 94 -5.34 -6.44 9.48
N LEU A 95 -5.50 -6.43 10.81
CA LEU A 95 -5.33 -7.63 11.63
C LEU A 95 -6.16 -8.80 11.06
N PRO A 96 -5.62 -10.03 10.98
CA PRO A 96 -6.28 -11.17 10.35
C PRO A 96 -7.72 -11.40 10.82
N GLU A 97 -7.98 -11.30 12.11
CA GLU A 97 -9.32 -11.47 12.72
C GLU A 97 -10.32 -10.37 12.37
N PHE A 98 -9.85 -9.23 11.84
CA PHE A 98 -10.68 -8.10 11.39
C PHE A 98 -10.77 -7.97 9.87
N GLN A 99 -10.08 -8.83 9.12
CA GLN A 99 -10.14 -8.83 7.66
C GLN A 99 -11.53 -9.21 7.13
N ARG A 100 -11.84 -8.81 5.89
CA ARG A 100 -13.11 -9.08 5.19
C ARG A 100 -14.38 -8.53 5.87
N LYS A 101 -14.23 -7.64 6.86
CA LYS A 101 -15.32 -6.97 7.58
C LYS A 101 -15.53 -5.51 7.16
N GLY A 102 -14.84 -5.05 6.13
CA GLY A 102 -15.00 -3.70 5.57
C GLY A 102 -14.03 -2.65 6.13
N TYR A 103 -13.21 -2.96 7.13
CA TYR A 103 -12.29 -1.98 7.75
C TYR A 103 -11.23 -1.46 6.77
N GLY A 104 -10.63 -2.31 5.95
CA GLY A 104 -9.70 -1.87 4.90
C GLY A 104 -10.34 -0.94 3.88
N LYS A 105 -11.63 -1.16 3.54
CA LYS A 105 -12.40 -0.24 2.71
C LYS A 105 -12.55 1.12 3.39
N ALA A 106 -12.96 1.14 4.66
CA ALA A 106 -13.18 2.37 5.40
C ALA A 106 -11.89 3.20 5.51
N LEU A 107 -10.76 2.54 5.81
CA LEU A 107 -9.45 3.17 5.91
C LEU A 107 -9.01 3.78 4.58
N LEU A 108 -9.16 3.06 3.47
CA LEU A 108 -8.83 3.57 2.13
C LEU A 108 -9.74 4.73 1.72
N GLU A 109 -11.06 4.62 1.92
CA GLU A 109 -12.00 5.70 1.56
C GLU A 109 -11.70 6.99 2.34
N TYR A 110 -11.36 6.87 3.62
CA TYR A 110 -10.92 8.00 4.43
C TYR A 110 -9.62 8.61 3.89
N SER A 111 -8.61 7.78 3.63
CA SER A 111 -7.31 8.24 3.14
C SER A 111 -7.39 8.90 1.75
N PHE A 112 -8.27 8.42 0.86
CA PHE A 112 -8.49 9.04 -0.45
C PHE A 112 -9.05 10.45 -0.34
N VAL A 113 -9.97 10.68 0.60
CA VAL A 113 -10.50 12.02 0.87
C VAL A 113 -9.38 12.95 1.33
N LYS A 114 -8.55 12.48 2.27
CA LYS A 114 -7.41 13.26 2.80
C LYS A 114 -6.35 13.53 1.73
N ALA A 115 -6.01 12.56 0.93
CA ALA A 115 -5.08 12.72 -0.19
C ALA A 115 -5.58 13.78 -1.19
N LYS A 116 -6.87 13.76 -1.52
CA LYS A 116 -7.50 14.77 -2.40
C LYS A 116 -7.52 16.15 -1.77
N GLU A 117 -7.81 16.28 -0.47
CA GLU A 117 -7.76 17.55 0.27
C GLU A 117 -6.35 18.16 0.27
N MET A 118 -5.30 17.33 0.23
CA MET A 118 -3.90 17.76 0.11
C MET A 118 -3.48 18.09 -1.33
N GLY A 119 -4.38 17.98 -2.31
CA GLY A 119 -4.13 18.31 -3.71
C GLY A 119 -3.57 17.20 -4.57
N TYR A 120 -3.52 15.97 -4.07
CA TYR A 120 -3.16 14.82 -4.89
C TYR A 120 -4.35 14.35 -5.72
N ASP A 121 -4.11 14.01 -6.98
CA ASP A 121 -5.16 13.65 -7.94
C ASP A 121 -5.04 12.21 -8.48
N VAL A 122 -3.91 11.53 -8.26
CA VAL A 122 -3.66 10.16 -8.74
C VAL A 122 -2.96 9.32 -7.67
N ILE A 123 -3.38 8.07 -7.56
CA ILE A 123 -2.71 7.02 -6.79
C ILE A 123 -2.35 5.88 -7.73
N VAL A 124 -1.09 5.42 -7.68
CA VAL A 124 -0.62 4.21 -8.36
C VAL A 124 -0.09 3.24 -7.31
N ILE A 125 -0.49 1.98 -7.40
CA ILE A 125 -0.08 0.93 -6.46
C ILE A 125 0.31 -0.35 -7.18
N PHE A 126 1.01 -1.22 -6.49
CA PHE A 126 1.14 -2.64 -6.83
C PHE A 126 0.31 -3.47 -5.86
N GLY A 127 -0.64 -4.24 -6.37
CA GLY A 127 -1.50 -5.05 -5.52
C GLY A 127 -2.37 -6.04 -6.28
N ASN A 128 -2.99 -6.96 -5.55
CA ASN A 128 -3.94 -7.89 -6.14
C ASN A 128 -5.21 -7.14 -6.59
N PRO A 129 -5.60 -7.20 -7.88
CA PRO A 129 -6.79 -6.55 -8.41
C PRO A 129 -8.08 -6.83 -7.63
N ASP A 130 -8.24 -8.03 -7.08
CA ASP A 130 -9.42 -8.44 -6.31
C ASP A 130 -9.66 -7.55 -5.07
N ASN A 131 -8.59 -6.99 -4.52
CA ASN A 131 -8.69 -6.10 -3.37
C ASN A 131 -9.03 -4.65 -3.74
N TYR A 132 -8.70 -4.20 -4.97
CA TYR A 132 -8.67 -2.78 -5.29
C TYR A 132 -9.63 -2.36 -6.42
N VAL A 133 -10.01 -3.25 -7.34
CA VAL A 133 -10.92 -2.90 -8.45
C VAL A 133 -12.26 -2.40 -7.91
N ALA A 134 -12.81 -3.04 -6.89
CA ALA A 134 -14.04 -2.59 -6.23
C ALA A 134 -13.89 -1.25 -5.46
N ARG A 135 -12.66 -0.69 -5.36
CA ARG A 135 -12.31 0.63 -4.78
C ARG A 135 -12.06 1.68 -5.86
N GLY A 136 -12.36 1.36 -7.12
CA GLY A 136 -12.23 2.26 -8.26
C GLY A 136 -10.85 2.26 -8.90
N PHE A 137 -9.96 1.35 -8.51
CA PHE A 137 -8.70 1.15 -9.23
C PHE A 137 -8.95 0.45 -10.57
N LYS A 138 -8.17 0.80 -11.55
CA LYS A 138 -8.18 0.19 -12.89
C LYS A 138 -6.75 -0.17 -13.28
N SER A 139 -6.61 -1.05 -14.28
CA SER A 139 -5.31 -1.39 -14.85
C SER A 139 -4.56 -0.14 -15.31
N CYS A 140 -3.26 -0.10 -15.05
CA CYS A 140 -2.34 0.94 -15.50
C CYS A 140 -2.42 1.17 -17.03
N LYS A 141 -2.63 0.11 -17.80
CA LYS A 141 -2.76 0.19 -19.26
C LYS A 141 -3.96 1.04 -19.71
N LYS A 142 -5.06 1.07 -18.94
CA LYS A 142 -6.23 1.92 -19.25
C LYS A 142 -5.93 3.41 -19.18
N TYR A 143 -4.89 3.79 -18.45
CA TYR A 143 -4.43 5.15 -18.30
C TYR A 143 -3.11 5.42 -19.03
N ASN A 144 -2.64 4.46 -19.84
CA ASN A 144 -1.36 4.53 -20.53
C ASN A 144 -0.17 4.82 -19.59
N ILE A 145 -0.23 4.25 -18.36
CA ILE A 145 0.85 4.33 -17.38
C ILE A 145 1.62 3.02 -17.41
N CYS A 146 2.94 3.09 -17.66
CA CYS A 146 3.82 1.94 -17.77
C CYS A 146 5.07 2.09 -16.88
N LYS A 147 5.81 1.01 -16.73
CA LYS A 147 7.22 1.01 -16.28
C LYS A 147 8.13 1.28 -17.49
N LYS A 148 9.45 1.32 -17.28
CA LYS A 148 10.44 1.36 -18.37
C LYS A 148 10.17 0.25 -19.40
N GLU A 149 10.59 0.46 -20.64
CA GLU A 149 10.43 -0.50 -21.75
C GLU A 149 8.97 -0.83 -22.08
N ASP A 150 8.08 0.14 -21.83
CA ASP A 150 6.63 0.01 -22.10
C ASP A 150 5.96 -1.19 -21.43
N LEU A 151 6.49 -1.58 -20.28
CA LEU A 151 5.95 -2.68 -19.48
C LEU A 151 4.71 -2.25 -18.70
N TYR A 152 3.61 -2.94 -18.90
CA TYR A 152 2.34 -2.77 -18.16
C TYR A 152 2.13 -3.93 -17.18
N PRO A 153 2.65 -3.87 -15.94
CA PRO A 153 2.46 -4.94 -14.98
C PRO A 153 0.98 -5.15 -14.64
N ALA A 154 0.54 -6.40 -14.58
CA ALA A 154 -0.85 -6.72 -14.25
C ALA A 154 -1.24 -6.28 -12.83
N ALA A 155 -0.28 -6.32 -11.91
CA ALA A 155 -0.45 -5.86 -10.54
C ALA A 155 -0.40 -4.33 -10.37
N MET A 156 0.02 -3.56 -11.39
CA MET A 156 0.07 -2.10 -11.31
C MET A 156 -1.32 -1.51 -11.57
N LEU A 157 -1.89 -0.92 -10.54
CA LEU A 157 -3.26 -0.39 -10.53
C LEU A 157 -3.24 1.11 -10.28
N VAL A 158 -4.15 1.81 -10.93
CA VAL A 158 -4.25 3.27 -10.92
C VAL A 158 -5.64 3.71 -10.49
N LYS A 159 -5.69 4.73 -9.67
CA LYS A 159 -6.93 5.42 -9.29
C LYS A 159 -6.76 6.92 -9.50
N GLU A 160 -7.62 7.51 -10.31
CA GLU A 160 -7.83 8.96 -10.33
C GLU A 160 -8.69 9.36 -9.12
N LEU A 161 -8.19 10.28 -8.30
CA LEU A 161 -8.97 10.96 -7.25
C LEU A 161 -9.75 12.14 -7.84
N VAL A 162 -9.24 12.69 -8.95
CA VAL A 162 -9.90 13.70 -9.78
C VAL A 162 -10.04 13.12 -11.18
N GLU A 163 -11.26 12.94 -11.62
CA GLU A 163 -11.57 12.31 -12.91
C GLU A 163 -10.98 13.10 -14.08
N GLY A 164 -10.34 12.39 -15.02
CA GLY A 164 -9.76 12.96 -16.24
C GLY A 164 -8.44 13.71 -16.06
N CYS A 165 -7.79 13.59 -14.89
CA CYS A 165 -6.53 14.29 -14.63
C CYS A 165 -5.30 13.71 -15.35
N LEU A 166 -5.44 12.54 -15.99
CA LEU A 166 -4.36 11.85 -16.69
C LEU A 166 -4.33 12.08 -18.23
N ASP A 167 -5.26 12.82 -18.78
CA ASP A 167 -5.33 13.36 -20.15
C ASP A 167 -4.98 12.40 -21.33
N GLY A 168 -4.78 11.10 -21.06
CA GLY A 168 -4.53 10.05 -22.06
C GLY A 168 -3.10 9.99 -22.62
N ARG A 169 -2.18 10.91 -22.24
CA ARG A 169 -0.78 10.81 -22.63
C ARG A 169 -0.09 9.61 -22.01
N LYS A 170 1.05 9.22 -22.56
CA LYS A 170 1.86 8.13 -22.01
C LYS A 170 2.67 8.60 -20.84
N TRP A 171 2.62 7.82 -19.73
CA TRP A 171 3.32 8.11 -18.51
C TRP A 171 4.20 6.94 -18.07
N TYR A 172 5.39 7.25 -17.59
CA TYR A 172 6.29 6.31 -16.93
C TYR A 172 6.20 6.49 -15.42
N TYR A 173 5.81 5.42 -14.72
CA TYR A 173 5.71 5.43 -13.27
C TYR A 173 7.08 5.26 -12.61
N ILE A 174 7.37 6.15 -11.67
CA ILE A 174 8.57 6.12 -10.83
C ILE A 174 8.11 6.12 -9.38
N GLU A 175 8.36 5.01 -8.71
CA GLU A 175 8.05 4.85 -7.28
C GLU A 175 9.19 5.37 -6.39
N SER A 176 8.90 5.59 -5.12
CA SER A 176 9.91 5.86 -4.10
C SER A 176 10.89 4.69 -3.99
N ASP A 177 12.17 4.99 -3.82
CA ASP A 177 13.23 3.99 -3.68
C ASP A 177 13.15 3.23 -2.35
N VAL A 178 12.37 3.69 -1.37
CA VAL A 178 12.12 2.95 -0.11
C VAL A 178 11.61 1.54 -0.36
N TYR A 179 10.85 1.31 -1.43
CA TYR A 179 10.35 -0.03 -1.81
C TYR A 179 11.42 -0.91 -2.44
N GLN A 180 12.52 -0.35 -2.91
CA GLN A 180 13.59 -1.06 -3.62
C GLN A 180 14.84 -1.30 -2.75
N THR A 181 15.00 -0.54 -1.65
CA THR A 181 16.18 -0.55 -0.81
C THR A 181 16.09 -1.53 0.37
N MET A 182 15.15 -2.45 0.34
CA MET A 182 14.94 -3.44 1.40
C MET A 182 16.17 -4.35 1.57
N ASN A 183 16.81 -4.23 2.74
CA ASN A 183 17.93 -5.09 3.11
C ASN A 183 17.42 -6.31 3.87
N GLU A 184 17.49 -7.49 3.27
CA GLU A 184 16.99 -8.76 3.84
C GLU A 184 17.60 -9.07 5.21
N LYS A 185 18.93 -8.87 5.37
CA LYS A 185 19.59 -9.11 6.66
C LYS A 185 19.11 -8.17 7.76
N ALA A 186 18.90 -6.89 7.42
CA ALA A 186 18.37 -5.92 8.37
C ALA A 186 16.90 -6.25 8.72
N ALA A 187 16.11 -6.69 7.75
CA ALA A 187 14.74 -7.16 7.98
C ALA A 187 14.69 -8.38 8.91
N GLU A 188 15.57 -9.37 8.71
CA GLU A 188 15.68 -10.54 9.59
C GLU A 188 16.12 -10.16 11.01
N GLN A 189 17.08 -9.25 11.13
CA GLN A 189 17.51 -8.73 12.43
C GLN A 189 16.38 -8.00 13.14
N PHE A 190 15.63 -7.17 12.43
CA PHE A 190 14.46 -6.46 12.96
C PHE A 190 13.37 -7.45 13.39
N ASP A 191 13.06 -8.46 12.56
CA ASP A 191 12.09 -9.51 12.87
C ASP A 191 12.41 -10.30 14.13
N SER A 192 13.69 -10.45 14.46
CA SER A 192 14.14 -11.16 15.66
C SER A 192 13.70 -10.49 16.98
N GLY A 193 13.27 -9.24 16.94
CA GLY A 193 12.71 -8.51 18.08
C GLY A 193 11.23 -8.84 18.35
N PHE A 194 10.58 -9.61 17.49
CA PHE A 194 9.16 -9.97 17.61
C PHE A 194 8.98 -11.42 18.06
N GLU A 195 7.76 -11.75 18.50
CA GLU A 195 7.39 -13.11 18.85
C GLU A 195 7.64 -14.08 17.68
N LYS A 196 8.22 -15.23 17.97
CA LYS A 196 8.56 -16.21 16.96
C LYS A 196 7.31 -16.78 16.29
N MET A 197 7.27 -16.74 14.97
CA MET A 197 6.20 -17.32 14.14
C MET A 197 6.80 -18.26 13.09
N ASP A 198 6.09 -19.35 12.76
CA ASP A 198 6.55 -20.34 11.81
C ASP A 198 6.46 -19.82 10.36
N LYS A 199 7.59 -19.80 9.67
CA LYS A 199 7.64 -19.55 8.22
C LYS A 199 7.19 -20.81 7.47
N LYS A 200 6.19 -20.67 6.60
CA LYS A 200 5.66 -21.80 5.82
C LYS A 200 5.15 -21.35 4.46
N PHE A 201 5.14 -22.29 3.51
CA PHE A 201 4.49 -22.08 2.22
C PHE A 201 2.97 -22.03 2.37
N GLN A 202 2.35 -21.14 1.58
CA GLN A 202 0.90 -21.06 1.39
C GLN A 202 0.57 -20.81 -0.10
N PRO A 203 -0.59 -21.26 -0.60
CA PRO A 203 -1.00 -21.07 -1.99
C PRO A 203 -1.01 -19.59 -2.45
N SER A 204 -1.30 -18.66 -1.53
CA SER A 204 -1.28 -17.22 -1.79
C SER A 204 0.09 -16.70 -2.27
N GLN A 205 1.18 -17.39 -1.97
CA GLN A 205 2.52 -17.05 -2.43
C GLN A 205 2.70 -17.34 -3.92
N GLU A 206 2.12 -18.43 -4.41
CA GLU A 206 2.10 -18.72 -5.84
C GLU A 206 1.20 -17.75 -6.60
N GLU A 207 0.03 -17.42 -6.06
CA GLU A 207 -0.85 -16.37 -6.61
C GLU A 207 -0.12 -15.02 -6.69
N PHE A 208 0.59 -14.64 -5.63
CA PHE A 208 1.42 -13.43 -5.62
C PHE A 208 2.51 -13.48 -6.69
N TYR A 209 3.20 -14.62 -6.82
CA TYR A 209 4.24 -14.79 -7.85
C TYR A 209 3.67 -14.60 -9.25
N ILE A 210 2.54 -15.25 -9.56
CA ILE A 210 1.87 -15.12 -10.86
C ILE A 210 1.49 -13.67 -11.14
N HIS A 211 0.82 -12.98 -10.18
CA HIS A 211 0.39 -11.60 -10.36
C HIS A 211 1.55 -10.62 -10.52
N SER A 212 2.61 -10.77 -9.72
CA SER A 212 3.76 -9.86 -9.74
C SER A 212 4.62 -10.01 -11.00
N HIS A 213 4.59 -11.17 -11.67
CA HIS A 213 5.33 -11.46 -12.90
C HIS A 213 4.48 -11.38 -14.17
N SER A 214 3.18 -11.15 -14.03
CA SER A 214 2.27 -11.01 -15.18
C SER A 214 2.27 -9.58 -15.74
N LYS A 215 2.08 -9.49 -17.06
CA LYS A 215 1.95 -8.22 -17.77
C LYS A 215 0.74 -8.22 -18.69
N ILE A 216 0.21 -7.03 -18.96
CA ILE A 216 -0.90 -6.80 -19.89
C ILE A 216 -0.31 -6.46 -21.26
N ILE A 217 -0.70 -7.23 -22.26
CA ILE A 217 -0.27 -7.04 -23.65
C ILE A 217 -1.17 -6.04 -24.37
#